data_69d26206aef2b51c4a89a30acb0b38f5
#
_entry.id   69d26206aef2b51c4a89a30acb0b38f5
#
_cell.length_a   1.000
_cell.length_b   1.000
_cell.length_c   1.000
_cell.angle_alpha   90.00
_cell.angle_beta   90.00
_cell.angle_gamma   90.00
#
_symmetry.space_group_name_H-M   'P 1'
#
loop_
_entity.id
_entity.type
_entity.pdbx_description
1 polymer ?
#
loop_
_entity_poly.entity_id
_entity_poly.type
_entity_poly.pdbx_seq_one_letter_code
_entity_poly.pdbx_strand_id
1 'polypeptide(L)'
;MSFEYFIANKIFSTKKKNNSYTRPILLIAIFSIALSISIMLLSVMILNGFKIDITNKISGFSGHINITSFSDNNSFESESIFVSDELFNSILKNKEVSQINVYANKSGLVKTNDEILGVIVKGVSSDFDWDFFQKYLLNGKVLSINDSIKNNSVLISHEISKKLQLNVGDKLIIYFIDKQVKVRKMTICGIYDTGLKDFDEMYIVADIKHIKSLNSWQSSHVGGLEVSIDNFSKLDLIANKIYNQIDYNYNATSIKEKYPQLFDWLNLQDVNVKVILFIIFIVALINMITILLILVIDKTRLIGILKALGTQNFSIRKVFLYLTLNLILKGLLIGNLFVFLIAFLQKKYSIISLNPEIYYMSSVPIDFNFTHILLLNFLTFIISILVVYIPSFVITKINTIKAISFE
;
A
#
# COMPACT_ATOMS: atom_id res chain seq x y z
N MET A 1 -11.28 16.18 42.50
CA MET A 1 -12.22 15.96 41.34
C MET A 1 -13.00 17.23 41.13
N SER A 2 -13.06 17.77 39.91
CA SER A 2 -13.92 18.93 39.65
C SER A 2 -15.39 18.50 39.73
N PHE A 3 -16.26 19.43 40.15
CA PHE A 3 -17.72 19.23 40.27
C PHE A 3 -18.31 18.75 38.91
N GLU A 4 -17.85 19.35 37.84
CA GLU A 4 -18.30 19.05 36.48
C GLU A 4 -17.98 17.60 36.05
N TYR A 5 -16.78 17.14 36.38
CA TYR A 5 -16.38 15.75 36.11
C TYR A 5 -17.18 14.73 36.93
N PHE A 6 -17.45 15.04 38.18
CA PHE A 6 -18.27 14.18 39.05
C PHE A 6 -19.69 14.00 38.49
N ILE A 7 -20.33 15.10 38.07
CA ILE A 7 -21.68 15.05 37.46
C ILE A 7 -21.64 14.28 36.13
N ALA A 8 -20.67 14.55 35.26
CA ALA A 8 -20.52 13.84 33.98
C ALA A 8 -20.39 12.33 34.19
N ASN A 9 -19.56 11.91 35.14
CA ASN A 9 -19.36 10.49 35.43
C ASN A 9 -20.62 9.84 36.05
N LYS A 10 -21.38 10.59 36.89
CA LYS A 10 -22.62 10.11 37.46
C LYS A 10 -23.73 9.93 36.41
N ILE A 11 -23.84 10.82 35.41
CA ILE A 11 -24.71 10.68 34.27
C ILE A 11 -24.38 9.41 33.48
N PHE A 12 -23.10 9.15 33.31
CA PHE A 12 -22.61 7.98 32.56
C PHE A 12 -22.86 6.66 33.30
N SER A 13 -22.71 6.65 34.65
CA SER A 13 -22.70 5.44 35.46
C SER A 13 -24.09 5.09 36.08
N THR A 14 -25.13 5.90 35.83
CA THR A 14 -26.44 5.69 36.47
C THR A 14 -27.07 4.35 36.07
N LYS A 15 -26.95 3.36 36.98
CA LYS A 15 -27.50 2.00 36.82
C LYS A 15 -29.00 1.92 37.16
N LYS A 16 -29.67 3.03 37.44
CA LYS A 16 -31.02 2.98 38.05
C LYS A 16 -32.14 2.67 37.06
N LYS A 17 -32.89 1.66 37.45
CA LYS A 17 -34.12 1.08 36.96
C LYS A 17 -35.14 2.12 36.51
N ASN A 18 -35.81 1.80 35.41
CA ASN A 18 -36.99 2.41 34.80
C ASN A 18 -36.76 3.65 33.91
N ASN A 19 -37.05 3.46 32.63
CA ASN A 19 -37.29 4.45 31.56
C ASN A 19 -36.16 5.45 31.21
N SER A 20 -34.89 5.13 31.39
CA SER A 20 -33.85 6.01 30.89
C SER A 20 -33.37 5.59 29.48
N TYR A 21 -33.79 6.33 28.48
CA TYR A 21 -33.32 6.21 27.10
C TYR A 21 -31.85 6.62 26.95
N THR A 22 -31.23 7.19 28.00
CA THR A 22 -29.83 7.69 27.98
C THR A 22 -28.82 6.60 27.64
N ARG A 23 -28.96 5.38 28.19
CA ARG A 23 -28.00 4.30 28.00
C ARG A 23 -27.93 3.79 26.55
N PRO A 24 -29.08 3.48 25.89
CA PRO A 24 -29.04 3.13 24.45
C PRO A 24 -28.44 4.23 23.59
N ILE A 25 -28.75 5.51 23.86
CA ILE A 25 -28.21 6.66 23.14
C ILE A 25 -26.67 6.73 23.27
N LEU A 26 -26.15 6.55 24.50
CA LEU A 26 -24.71 6.52 24.75
C LEU A 26 -24.02 5.35 24.04
N LEU A 27 -24.65 4.17 24.01
CA LEU A 27 -24.09 3.00 23.28
C LEU A 27 -24.08 3.24 21.77
N ILE A 28 -25.16 3.80 21.22
CA ILE A 28 -25.19 4.17 19.78
C ILE A 28 -24.11 5.19 19.46
N ALA A 29 -23.87 6.16 20.36
CA ALA A 29 -22.79 7.13 20.22
C ALA A 29 -21.42 6.46 20.13
N ILE A 30 -21.10 5.59 21.09
CA ILE A 30 -19.84 4.87 21.15
C ILE A 30 -19.66 4.00 19.90
N PHE A 31 -20.71 3.27 19.51
CA PHE A 31 -20.68 2.41 18.33
C PHE A 31 -20.48 3.20 17.03
N SER A 32 -21.18 4.34 16.88
CA SER A 32 -21.02 5.22 15.71
C SER A 32 -19.61 5.77 15.58
N ILE A 33 -19.00 6.25 16.68
CA ILE A 33 -17.62 6.73 16.68
C ILE A 33 -16.66 5.58 16.38
N ALA A 34 -16.87 4.43 17.03
CA ALA A 34 -16.04 3.24 16.82
C ALA A 34 -16.07 2.78 15.36
N LEU A 35 -17.26 2.72 14.76
CA LEU A 35 -17.44 2.33 13.36
C LEU A 35 -16.75 3.31 12.40
N SER A 36 -16.94 4.63 12.62
CA SER A 36 -16.33 5.65 11.78
C SER A 36 -14.81 5.57 11.80
N ILE A 37 -14.18 5.52 12.98
CA ILE A 37 -12.71 5.40 13.06
C ILE A 37 -12.22 4.06 12.49
N SER A 38 -12.99 2.98 12.68
CA SER A 38 -12.63 1.68 12.12
C SER A 38 -12.55 1.70 10.60
N ILE A 39 -13.57 2.25 9.94
CA ILE A 39 -13.58 2.33 8.47
C ILE A 39 -12.45 3.25 7.98
N MET A 40 -12.22 4.40 8.64
CA MET A 40 -11.16 5.32 8.27
C MET A 40 -9.77 4.66 8.37
N LEU A 41 -9.48 3.98 9.47
CA LEU A 41 -8.22 3.29 9.67
C LEU A 41 -8.03 2.14 8.68
N LEU A 42 -9.05 1.28 8.50
CA LEU A 42 -8.97 0.19 7.52
C LEU A 42 -8.73 0.70 6.10
N SER A 43 -9.41 1.77 5.69
CA SER A 43 -9.21 2.37 4.36
C SER A 43 -7.77 2.82 4.14
N VAL A 44 -7.14 3.46 5.14
CA VAL A 44 -5.75 3.90 5.03
C VAL A 44 -4.78 2.73 5.10
N MET A 45 -5.00 1.75 5.98
CA MET A 45 -4.15 0.57 6.11
C MET A 45 -4.16 -0.30 4.84
N ILE A 46 -5.32 -0.46 4.22
CA ILE A 46 -5.48 -1.19 2.96
C ILE A 46 -4.79 -0.43 1.82
N LEU A 47 -5.04 0.88 1.68
CA LEU A 47 -4.42 1.70 0.64
C LEU A 47 -2.89 1.65 0.70
N ASN A 48 -2.31 1.84 1.91
CA ASN A 48 -0.87 1.77 2.09
C ASN A 48 -0.33 0.37 1.78
N GLY A 49 -1.05 -0.67 2.22
CA GLY A 49 -0.71 -2.05 1.91
C GLY A 49 -0.64 -2.31 0.40
N PHE A 50 -1.64 -1.83 -0.35
CA PHE A 50 -1.65 -1.91 -1.82
C PHE A 50 -0.44 -1.21 -2.45
N LYS A 51 -0.17 0.03 -2.02
CA LYS A 51 0.95 0.81 -2.56
C LYS A 51 2.29 0.12 -2.32
N ILE A 52 2.52 -0.33 -1.10
CA ILE A 52 3.77 -0.98 -0.71
C ILE A 52 3.94 -2.30 -1.47
N ASP A 53 2.89 -3.14 -1.54
CA ASP A 53 3.00 -4.45 -2.18
C ASP A 53 3.24 -4.34 -3.69
N ILE A 54 2.47 -3.49 -4.39
CA ILE A 54 2.66 -3.29 -5.83
C ILE A 54 4.01 -2.65 -6.13
N THR A 55 4.41 -1.62 -5.37
CA THR A 55 5.72 -0.98 -5.54
C THR A 55 6.85 -2.00 -5.34
N ASN A 56 6.78 -2.82 -4.28
CA ASN A 56 7.79 -3.85 -4.00
C ASN A 56 7.83 -4.93 -5.08
N LYS A 57 6.70 -5.30 -5.66
CA LYS A 57 6.66 -6.25 -6.77
C LYS A 57 7.31 -5.69 -8.04
N ILE A 58 6.96 -4.45 -8.41
CA ILE A 58 7.53 -3.80 -9.59
C ILE A 58 9.03 -3.57 -9.40
N SER A 59 9.43 -3.03 -8.23
CA SER A 59 10.85 -2.75 -7.96
C SER A 59 11.69 -4.02 -7.78
N GLY A 60 11.11 -5.09 -7.20
CA GLY A 60 11.77 -6.37 -7.09
C GLY A 60 11.99 -7.06 -8.44
N PHE A 61 11.10 -6.81 -9.41
CA PHE A 61 11.24 -7.33 -10.77
C PHE A 61 12.21 -6.51 -11.62
N SER A 62 12.20 -5.18 -11.54
CA SER A 62 12.93 -4.28 -12.45
C SER A 62 13.79 -3.20 -11.78
N GLY A 63 14.09 -3.34 -10.49
CA GLY A 63 14.79 -2.30 -9.72
C GLY A 63 13.92 -1.06 -9.51
N HIS A 64 14.40 -0.08 -8.78
CA HIS A 64 13.71 1.19 -8.56
C HIS A 64 14.04 2.23 -9.64
N ILE A 65 15.27 2.22 -10.17
CA ILE A 65 15.76 3.11 -11.21
C ILE A 65 16.44 2.26 -12.26
N ASN A 66 16.12 2.49 -13.53
CA ASN A 66 16.72 1.78 -14.66
C ASN A 66 17.66 2.71 -15.42
N ILE A 67 18.92 2.30 -15.58
CA ILE A 67 19.89 3.02 -16.40
C ILE A 67 20.02 2.26 -17.71
N THR A 68 19.68 2.89 -18.82
CA THR A 68 19.68 2.31 -20.17
C THR A 68 20.34 3.26 -21.16
N SER A 69 20.55 2.82 -22.40
CA SER A 69 20.93 3.72 -23.50
C SER A 69 19.85 4.77 -23.70
N PHE A 70 20.27 6.00 -24.03
CA PHE A 70 19.36 7.04 -24.47
C PHE A 70 18.94 6.74 -25.90
N SER A 71 17.77 6.18 -26.09
CA SER A 71 17.22 5.77 -27.39
C SER A 71 15.75 6.07 -27.48
N ASP A 72 15.30 6.55 -28.63
CA ASP A 72 13.88 6.75 -28.95
C ASP A 72 13.15 5.43 -29.28
N ASN A 73 13.84 4.31 -29.18
CA ASN A 73 13.29 3.00 -29.51
C ASN A 73 12.46 2.45 -28.36
N ASN A 74 11.13 2.38 -28.56
CA ASN A 74 10.20 1.78 -27.63
C ASN A 74 10.18 0.23 -27.65
N SER A 75 11.24 -0.40 -28.15
CA SER A 75 11.38 -1.86 -28.17
C SER A 75 11.65 -2.40 -26.77
N PHE A 76 11.13 -3.60 -26.46
CA PHE A 76 11.51 -4.36 -25.27
C PHE A 76 12.96 -4.87 -25.33
N GLU A 77 13.62 -4.79 -26.46
CA GLU A 77 15.02 -5.19 -26.60
C GLU A 77 15.96 -4.11 -26.05
N SER A 78 16.90 -4.55 -25.21
CA SER A 78 17.90 -3.62 -24.67
C SER A 78 18.94 -3.29 -25.72
N GLU A 79 19.23 -2.01 -25.89
CA GLU A 79 20.46 -1.55 -26.53
C GLU A 79 21.63 -1.67 -25.57
N SER A 80 22.86 -1.87 -26.09
CA SER A 80 23.99 -2.05 -25.22
C SER A 80 24.49 -0.74 -24.61
N ILE A 81 24.76 -0.75 -23.32
CA ILE A 81 25.52 0.28 -22.60
C ILE A 81 26.88 -0.29 -22.18
N PHE A 82 27.88 0.56 -22.19
CA PHE A 82 29.21 0.23 -21.64
C PHE A 82 29.21 0.57 -20.16
N VAL A 83 29.47 -0.43 -19.31
CA VAL A 83 29.56 -0.23 -17.86
C VAL A 83 31.05 -0.27 -17.46
N SER A 84 31.56 0.89 -17.06
CA SER A 84 32.89 1.00 -16.45
C SER A 84 32.80 0.83 -14.93
N ASP A 85 33.88 0.40 -14.31
CA ASP A 85 34.00 0.33 -12.85
C ASP A 85 33.79 1.71 -12.19
N GLU A 86 34.18 2.78 -12.90
CA GLU A 86 33.97 4.16 -12.44
C GLU A 86 32.48 4.51 -12.35
N LEU A 87 31.71 4.18 -13.40
CA LEU A 87 30.25 4.38 -13.42
C LEU A 87 29.57 3.60 -12.30
N PHE A 88 29.88 2.31 -12.19
CA PHE A 88 29.31 1.43 -11.18
C PHE A 88 29.60 1.95 -9.75
N ASN A 89 30.87 2.30 -9.47
CA ASN A 89 31.28 2.83 -8.19
C ASN A 89 30.70 4.24 -7.90
N SER A 90 30.48 5.08 -8.92
CA SER A 90 29.88 6.40 -8.74
C SER A 90 28.43 6.30 -8.27
N ILE A 91 27.68 5.33 -8.78
CA ILE A 91 26.29 5.08 -8.39
C ILE A 91 26.24 4.48 -6.98
N LEU A 92 27.11 3.51 -6.65
CA LEU A 92 27.21 2.90 -5.32
C LEU A 92 27.62 3.89 -4.20
N LYS A 93 28.33 4.98 -4.52
CA LYS A 93 28.66 6.03 -3.54
C LYS A 93 27.44 6.77 -3.02
N ASN A 94 26.28 6.67 -3.66
CA ASN A 94 25.04 7.20 -3.13
C ASN A 94 24.56 6.31 -1.98
N LYS A 95 24.56 6.84 -0.76
CA LYS A 95 24.21 6.11 0.47
C LYS A 95 22.82 5.48 0.47
N GLU A 96 21.93 6.01 -0.34
CA GLU A 96 20.57 5.53 -0.49
C GLU A 96 20.43 4.35 -1.47
N VAL A 97 21.48 4.04 -2.25
CA VAL A 97 21.52 2.89 -3.17
C VAL A 97 21.90 1.64 -2.39
N SER A 98 21.01 0.65 -2.38
CA SER A 98 21.25 -0.63 -1.70
C SER A 98 21.91 -1.65 -2.60
N GLN A 99 21.55 -1.68 -3.88
CA GLN A 99 22.04 -2.69 -4.82
C GLN A 99 21.98 -2.20 -6.27
N ILE A 100 22.86 -2.76 -7.11
CA ILE A 100 22.85 -2.57 -8.56
C ILE A 100 22.90 -3.95 -9.20
N ASN A 101 21.89 -4.27 -10.02
CA ASN A 101 21.84 -5.50 -10.81
C ASN A 101 22.09 -5.18 -12.29
N VAL A 102 22.87 -6.02 -12.94
CA VAL A 102 23.12 -5.96 -14.39
C VAL A 102 22.09 -6.81 -15.10
N TYR A 103 21.46 -6.28 -16.15
CA TYR A 103 20.50 -7.03 -16.94
C TYR A 103 20.62 -6.77 -18.45
N ALA A 104 19.96 -7.60 -19.23
CA ALA A 104 19.70 -7.37 -20.64
C ALA A 104 18.37 -8.05 -21.01
N ASN A 105 17.59 -7.41 -21.88
CA ASN A 105 16.35 -7.96 -22.41
C ASN A 105 16.49 -8.29 -23.88
N LYS A 106 15.92 -9.41 -24.33
CA LYS A 106 15.81 -9.76 -25.74
C LYS A 106 14.48 -10.46 -26.02
N SER A 107 13.79 -9.98 -27.04
CA SER A 107 12.53 -10.56 -27.50
C SER A 107 12.76 -11.89 -28.20
N GLY A 108 11.90 -12.85 -27.98
CA GLY A 108 11.94 -14.16 -28.59
C GLY A 108 10.56 -14.77 -28.73
N LEU A 109 10.49 -15.86 -29.51
CA LEU A 109 9.29 -16.66 -29.65
C LEU A 109 9.53 -18.04 -29.08
N VAL A 110 8.66 -18.48 -28.20
CA VAL A 110 8.60 -19.87 -27.74
C VAL A 110 7.57 -20.60 -28.59
N LYS A 111 7.96 -21.73 -29.14
CA LYS A 111 7.07 -22.58 -29.92
C LYS A 111 6.98 -23.96 -29.27
N THR A 112 5.78 -24.39 -28.97
CA THR A 112 5.42 -25.78 -28.65
C THR A 112 4.71 -26.44 -29.85
N ASN A 113 4.22 -27.64 -29.69
CA ASN A 113 3.47 -28.31 -30.74
C ASN A 113 2.16 -27.60 -31.07
N ASP A 114 1.52 -27.00 -30.05
CA ASP A 114 0.16 -26.48 -30.12
C ASP A 114 0.09 -24.95 -30.10
N GLU A 115 1.12 -24.28 -29.54
CA GLU A 115 1.09 -22.83 -29.35
C GLU A 115 2.41 -22.11 -29.69
N ILE A 116 2.28 -20.81 -30.02
CA ILE A 116 3.40 -19.89 -30.21
C ILE A 116 3.17 -18.69 -29.28
N LEU A 117 4.15 -18.41 -28.42
CA LEU A 117 4.08 -17.29 -27.48
C LEU A 117 5.28 -16.35 -27.66
N GLY A 118 5.00 -15.04 -27.79
CA GLY A 118 6.03 -14.00 -27.73
C GLY A 118 6.48 -13.83 -26.27
N VAL A 119 7.79 -13.83 -26.05
CA VAL A 119 8.38 -13.67 -24.72
C VAL A 119 9.53 -12.68 -24.74
N ILE A 120 9.80 -12.10 -23.60
CA ILE A 120 10.98 -11.28 -23.33
C ILE A 120 11.89 -12.08 -22.39
N VAL A 121 13.08 -12.40 -22.86
CA VAL A 121 14.09 -13.03 -22.04
C VAL A 121 14.86 -11.96 -21.31
N LYS A 122 14.70 -11.90 -19.98
CA LYS A 122 15.48 -11.08 -19.07
C LYS A 122 16.72 -11.87 -18.65
N GLY A 123 17.86 -11.50 -19.21
CA GLY A 123 19.17 -12.04 -18.81
C GLY A 123 19.71 -11.31 -17.60
N VAL A 124 20.09 -12.05 -16.58
CA VAL A 124 20.66 -11.51 -15.33
C VAL A 124 22.05 -12.10 -15.09
N SER A 125 22.89 -11.39 -14.30
CA SER A 125 24.27 -11.77 -13.99
C SER A 125 24.34 -12.67 -12.75
N SER A 126 25.58 -13.09 -12.39
CA SER A 126 25.83 -13.97 -11.24
C SER A 126 25.54 -13.33 -9.89
N ASP A 127 25.67 -12.02 -9.79
CA ASP A 127 25.44 -11.18 -8.62
C ASP A 127 23.99 -10.69 -8.46
N PHE A 128 23.07 -11.22 -9.30
CA PHE A 128 21.66 -10.87 -9.25
C PHE A 128 21.02 -11.34 -7.93
N ASP A 129 20.25 -10.44 -7.30
CA ASP A 129 19.50 -10.75 -6.10
C ASP A 129 18.27 -11.62 -6.41
N TRP A 130 18.30 -12.85 -5.89
CA TRP A 130 17.23 -13.82 -6.08
C TRP A 130 16.14 -13.77 -5.02
N ASP A 131 16.25 -12.95 -3.97
CA ASP A 131 15.29 -12.92 -2.85
C ASP A 131 13.87 -12.65 -3.32
N PHE A 132 13.72 -11.74 -4.29
CA PHE A 132 12.42 -11.47 -4.90
C PHE A 132 11.82 -12.72 -5.56
N PHE A 133 12.53 -13.35 -6.49
CA PHE A 133 12.03 -14.54 -7.19
C PHE A 133 11.87 -15.74 -6.26
N GLN A 134 12.72 -15.87 -5.25
CA GLN A 134 12.61 -16.94 -4.25
C GLN A 134 11.34 -16.81 -3.43
N LYS A 135 10.92 -15.59 -3.08
CA LYS A 135 9.66 -15.30 -2.38
C LYS A 135 8.43 -15.70 -3.19
N TYR A 136 8.49 -15.55 -4.51
CA TYR A 136 7.38 -15.83 -5.43
C TYR A 136 7.54 -17.14 -6.19
N LEU A 137 8.49 -18.00 -5.81
CA LEU A 137 8.70 -19.30 -6.44
C LEU A 137 7.60 -20.28 -6.02
N LEU A 138 6.92 -20.87 -7.01
CA LEU A 138 5.90 -21.90 -6.76
C LEU A 138 6.51 -23.30 -6.77
N ASN A 139 7.35 -23.59 -7.77
CA ASN A 139 7.94 -24.93 -7.97
C ASN A 139 9.39 -24.81 -8.46
N GLY A 140 10.22 -25.79 -8.10
CA GLY A 140 11.61 -25.87 -8.54
C GLY A 140 12.57 -25.02 -7.71
N LYS A 141 13.54 -24.38 -8.37
CA LYS A 141 14.56 -23.54 -7.75
C LYS A 141 14.93 -22.35 -8.64
N VAL A 142 15.44 -21.29 -8.05
CA VAL A 142 16.01 -20.15 -8.80
C VAL A 142 17.27 -20.56 -9.55
N LEU A 143 17.68 -19.76 -10.53
CA LEU A 143 18.89 -20.04 -11.30
C LEU A 143 20.16 -19.90 -10.43
N SER A 144 21.09 -20.79 -10.65
CA SER A 144 22.47 -20.65 -10.14
C SER A 144 23.38 -20.26 -11.30
N ILE A 145 23.73 -18.99 -11.37
CA ILE A 145 24.56 -18.43 -12.45
C ILE A 145 26.01 -18.35 -11.97
N ASN A 146 26.93 -18.83 -12.81
CA ASN A 146 28.36 -18.79 -12.55
C ASN A 146 29.02 -17.90 -13.63
N ASP A 147 30.04 -17.12 -13.29
CA ASP A 147 30.71 -16.20 -14.22
C ASP A 147 31.41 -16.93 -15.36
N SER A 148 31.97 -18.12 -15.11
CA SER A 148 32.75 -18.86 -16.07
C SER A 148 31.94 -19.68 -17.06
N ILE A 149 30.79 -20.27 -16.61
CA ILE A 149 30.01 -21.23 -17.40
C ILE A 149 28.64 -20.67 -17.71
N LYS A 150 28.25 -20.73 -18.99
CA LYS A 150 26.89 -20.34 -19.41
C LYS A 150 25.87 -21.35 -18.87
N ASN A 151 24.84 -20.86 -18.16
CA ASN A 151 23.78 -21.70 -17.66
C ASN A 151 22.62 -21.78 -18.66
N ASN A 152 22.23 -23.00 -19.04
CA ASN A 152 21.11 -23.27 -19.96
C ASN A 152 19.77 -23.45 -19.22
N SER A 153 19.67 -23.10 -17.95
CA SER A 153 18.42 -23.15 -17.21
C SER A 153 17.65 -21.83 -17.35
N VAL A 154 16.34 -21.90 -17.22
CA VAL A 154 15.44 -20.72 -17.23
C VAL A 154 14.42 -20.82 -16.11
N LEU A 155 14.03 -19.65 -15.61
CA LEU A 155 12.92 -19.46 -14.71
C LEU A 155 11.76 -18.87 -15.53
N ILE A 156 10.59 -19.54 -15.50
CA ILE A 156 9.38 -19.08 -16.22
C ILE A 156 8.28 -18.75 -15.23
N SER A 157 7.33 -17.93 -15.66
CA SER A 157 6.16 -17.64 -14.85
C SER A 157 5.14 -18.78 -14.88
N HIS A 158 4.23 -18.80 -13.93
CA HIS A 158 3.09 -19.70 -13.89
C HIS A 158 2.17 -19.53 -15.11
N GLU A 159 1.96 -18.29 -15.56
CA GLU A 159 1.15 -17.97 -16.74
C GLU A 159 1.77 -18.57 -18.02
N ILE A 160 3.08 -18.42 -18.21
CA ILE A 160 3.78 -19.00 -19.34
C ILE A 160 3.75 -20.55 -19.25
N SER A 161 4.00 -21.11 -18.06
CA SER A 161 3.92 -22.54 -17.79
C SER A 161 2.55 -23.10 -18.16
N LYS A 162 1.47 -22.44 -17.74
CA LYS A 162 0.08 -22.83 -18.00
C LYS A 162 -0.28 -22.74 -19.49
N LYS A 163 0.08 -21.62 -20.15
CA LYS A 163 -0.19 -21.41 -21.58
C LYS A 163 0.53 -22.44 -22.46
N LEU A 164 1.78 -22.76 -22.13
CA LEU A 164 2.60 -23.69 -22.92
C LEU A 164 2.54 -25.14 -22.44
N GLN A 165 1.83 -25.43 -21.35
CA GLN A 165 1.71 -26.75 -20.69
C GLN A 165 3.08 -27.36 -20.34
N LEU A 166 4.02 -26.52 -19.84
CA LEU A 166 5.39 -26.90 -19.51
C LEU A 166 5.60 -26.91 -17.98
N ASN A 167 6.36 -27.88 -17.50
CA ASN A 167 6.68 -28.07 -16.10
C ASN A 167 8.18 -27.92 -15.82
N VAL A 168 8.57 -27.91 -14.54
CA VAL A 168 9.97 -27.93 -14.14
C VAL A 168 10.66 -29.18 -14.65
N GLY A 169 11.81 -29.03 -15.31
CA GLY A 169 12.57 -30.11 -15.95
C GLY A 169 12.32 -30.22 -17.45
N ASP A 170 11.26 -29.62 -17.98
CA ASP A 170 10.97 -29.65 -19.41
C ASP A 170 11.93 -28.75 -20.20
N LYS A 171 12.03 -29.02 -21.49
CA LYS A 171 12.89 -28.29 -22.41
C LYS A 171 12.08 -27.24 -23.14
N LEU A 172 12.53 -25.99 -23.01
CA LEU A 172 11.97 -24.81 -23.69
C LEU A 172 12.86 -24.44 -24.87
N ILE A 173 12.25 -24.25 -26.04
CA ILE A 173 12.94 -23.79 -27.27
C ILE A 173 12.54 -22.36 -27.55
N ILE A 174 13.51 -21.44 -27.54
CA ILE A 174 13.30 -20.03 -27.81
C ILE A 174 13.95 -19.66 -29.14
N TYR A 175 13.18 -19.08 -30.03
CA TYR A 175 13.59 -18.55 -31.32
C TYR A 175 13.78 -17.05 -31.21
N PHE A 176 15.00 -16.58 -31.44
CA PHE A 176 15.35 -15.16 -31.51
C PHE A 176 15.45 -14.75 -32.96
N ILE A 177 14.60 -13.79 -33.36
CA ILE A 177 14.51 -13.32 -34.75
C ILE A 177 15.27 -12.01 -34.84
N ASP A 178 16.40 -12.05 -35.50
CA ASP A 178 17.22 -10.91 -35.89
C ASP A 178 17.49 -11.06 -37.40
N LYS A 179 18.63 -10.65 -37.91
CA LYS A 179 19.05 -10.90 -39.31
C LYS A 179 19.00 -12.37 -39.68
N GLN A 180 19.25 -13.25 -38.73
CA GLN A 180 19.11 -14.71 -38.84
C GLN A 180 18.39 -15.26 -37.62
N VAL A 181 17.61 -16.30 -37.80
CA VAL A 181 16.94 -16.98 -36.70
C VAL A 181 17.97 -17.74 -35.87
N LYS A 182 18.13 -17.36 -34.62
CA LYS A 182 18.98 -18.04 -33.64
C LYS A 182 18.13 -18.80 -32.63
N VAL A 183 18.46 -20.07 -32.38
CA VAL A 183 17.66 -20.92 -31.50
C VAL A 183 18.46 -21.19 -30.20
N ARG A 184 17.75 -21.18 -29.08
CA ARG A 184 18.29 -21.61 -27.78
C ARG A 184 17.36 -22.66 -27.18
N LYS A 185 17.96 -23.77 -26.78
CA LYS A 185 17.28 -24.83 -26.03
C LYS A 185 17.65 -24.72 -24.57
N MET A 186 16.69 -24.49 -23.72
CA MET A 186 16.89 -24.26 -22.30
C MET A 186 16.03 -25.23 -21.46
N THR A 187 16.41 -25.47 -20.21
CA THR A 187 15.67 -26.34 -19.29
C THR A 187 15.02 -25.49 -18.22
N ILE A 188 13.73 -25.72 -17.95
CA ILE A 188 13.00 -25.01 -16.91
C ILE A 188 13.48 -25.50 -15.54
N CYS A 189 14.07 -24.61 -14.73
CA CYS A 189 14.56 -24.92 -13.39
C CYS A 189 13.56 -24.55 -12.29
N GLY A 190 12.66 -23.60 -12.56
CA GLY A 190 11.64 -23.19 -11.61
C GLY A 190 10.51 -22.42 -12.28
N ILE A 191 9.40 -22.33 -11.55
CA ILE A 191 8.17 -21.63 -11.96
C ILE A 191 7.84 -20.63 -10.87
N TYR A 192 7.70 -19.33 -11.22
CA TYR A 192 7.35 -18.26 -10.31
C TYR A 192 5.97 -17.67 -10.63
N ASP A 193 5.37 -16.99 -9.65
CA ASP A 193 4.11 -16.24 -9.81
C ASP A 193 4.18 -14.96 -8.99
N THR A 194 4.41 -13.82 -9.65
CA THR A 194 4.46 -12.52 -8.98
C THR A 194 3.08 -11.93 -8.78
N GLY A 195 2.09 -12.43 -9.51
CA GLY A 195 0.76 -11.84 -9.63
C GLY A 195 0.73 -10.54 -10.42
N LEU A 196 1.84 -10.11 -11.01
CA LEU A 196 1.90 -9.00 -11.98
C LEU A 196 1.67 -9.55 -13.37
N LYS A 197 0.40 -9.58 -13.81
CA LYS A 197 -0.01 -10.22 -15.07
C LYS A 197 0.83 -9.77 -16.27
N ASP A 198 1.05 -8.47 -16.42
CA ASP A 198 1.81 -7.89 -17.54
C ASP A 198 3.26 -8.41 -17.61
N PHE A 199 3.84 -8.74 -16.44
CA PHE A 199 5.19 -9.32 -16.37
C PHE A 199 5.15 -10.84 -16.50
N ASP A 200 4.22 -11.49 -15.80
CA ASP A 200 4.11 -12.94 -15.75
C ASP A 200 3.69 -13.54 -17.11
N GLU A 201 2.99 -12.78 -17.96
CA GLU A 201 2.64 -13.23 -19.29
C GLU A 201 3.79 -13.18 -20.31
N MET A 202 4.81 -12.33 -20.08
CA MET A 202 5.82 -12.05 -21.09
C MET A 202 7.25 -12.43 -20.71
N TYR A 203 7.61 -12.38 -19.41
CA TYR A 203 9.01 -12.48 -19.03
C TYR A 203 9.48 -13.89 -18.65
N ILE A 204 10.65 -14.25 -19.19
CA ILE A 204 11.42 -15.44 -18.82
C ILE A 204 12.77 -14.96 -18.31
N VAL A 205 13.26 -15.50 -17.17
CA VAL A 205 14.56 -15.11 -16.61
C VAL A 205 15.62 -16.16 -16.98
N ALA A 206 16.76 -15.71 -17.48
CA ALA A 206 17.86 -16.57 -17.95
C ALA A 206 19.24 -15.94 -17.63
N ASP A 207 20.31 -16.68 -17.90
CA ASP A 207 21.67 -16.16 -17.83
C ASP A 207 21.94 -15.10 -18.93
N ILE A 208 22.41 -13.91 -18.56
CA ILE A 208 22.71 -12.79 -19.46
C ILE A 208 23.68 -13.16 -20.59
N LYS A 209 24.52 -14.18 -20.39
CA LYS A 209 25.49 -14.64 -21.39
C LYS A 209 24.82 -15.15 -22.66
N HIS A 210 23.55 -15.61 -22.58
CA HIS A 210 22.79 -15.96 -23.77
C HIS A 210 22.54 -14.74 -24.64
N ILE A 211 22.12 -13.63 -24.04
CA ILE A 211 21.80 -12.39 -24.76
C ILE A 211 23.07 -11.74 -25.28
N LYS A 212 24.13 -11.65 -24.44
CA LYS A 212 25.46 -11.17 -24.90
C LYS A 212 25.95 -11.94 -26.12
N SER A 213 25.84 -13.26 -26.11
CA SER A 213 26.23 -14.13 -27.24
C SER A 213 25.34 -13.96 -28.49
N LEU A 214 24.03 -13.70 -28.31
CA LEU A 214 23.10 -13.44 -29.40
C LEU A 214 23.38 -12.12 -30.10
N ASN A 215 23.72 -11.08 -29.34
CA ASN A 215 23.98 -9.73 -29.83
C ASN A 215 25.46 -9.47 -30.14
N SER A 216 26.33 -10.46 -29.94
CA SER A 216 27.80 -10.32 -30.10
C SER A 216 28.40 -9.20 -29.24
N TRP A 217 27.87 -9.03 -28.00
CA TRP A 217 28.36 -8.03 -27.07
C TRP A 217 29.62 -8.50 -26.33
N GLN A 218 30.50 -7.55 -26.04
CA GLN A 218 31.66 -7.79 -25.19
C GLN A 218 31.25 -7.97 -23.72
N SER A 219 32.14 -8.44 -22.88
CA SER A 219 31.90 -8.69 -21.45
C SER A 219 31.42 -7.46 -20.68
N SER A 220 31.97 -6.29 -20.99
CA SER A 220 31.64 -4.99 -20.39
C SER A 220 30.36 -4.34 -20.92
N HIS A 221 29.74 -4.89 -21.97
CA HIS A 221 28.51 -4.40 -22.54
C HIS A 221 27.28 -5.14 -21.95
N VAL A 222 26.27 -4.39 -21.52
CA VAL A 222 25.03 -4.90 -20.91
C VAL A 222 23.82 -4.14 -21.45
N GLY A 223 22.63 -4.64 -21.21
CA GLY A 223 21.40 -3.98 -21.64
C GLY A 223 20.98 -2.82 -20.74
N GLY A 224 21.43 -2.82 -19.49
CA GLY A 224 21.12 -1.79 -18.51
C GLY A 224 21.52 -2.17 -17.10
N LEU A 225 21.36 -1.21 -16.20
CA LEU A 225 21.53 -1.40 -14.75
C LEU A 225 20.18 -1.16 -14.06
N GLU A 226 19.82 -2.06 -13.16
CA GLU A 226 18.69 -1.92 -12.23
C GLU A 226 19.22 -1.50 -10.87
N VAL A 227 18.89 -0.30 -10.44
CA VAL A 227 19.33 0.27 -9.16
C VAL A 227 18.22 0.15 -8.16
N SER A 228 18.49 -0.49 -7.03
CA SER A 228 17.61 -0.58 -5.87
C SER A 228 17.98 0.47 -4.83
N ILE A 229 16.97 1.07 -4.19
CA ILE A 229 17.12 2.09 -3.15
C ILE A 229 16.38 1.71 -1.89
N ASP A 230 16.88 2.14 -0.73
CA ASP A 230 16.29 1.82 0.57
C ASP A 230 14.98 2.59 0.85
N ASN A 231 14.86 3.81 0.34
CA ASN A 231 13.72 4.67 0.63
C ASN A 231 13.02 5.14 -0.64
N PHE A 232 11.87 4.53 -0.94
CA PHE A 232 11.05 4.86 -2.10
C PHE A 232 10.58 6.32 -2.15
N SER A 233 10.42 6.99 -0.99
CA SER A 233 10.00 8.40 -0.96
C SER A 233 11.03 9.35 -1.60
N LYS A 234 12.29 8.92 -1.70
CA LYS A 234 13.38 9.67 -2.32
C LYS A 234 13.65 9.29 -3.78
N LEU A 235 12.79 8.43 -4.36
CA LEU A 235 13.00 7.87 -5.71
C LEU A 235 13.33 8.95 -6.75
N ASP A 236 12.48 9.96 -6.86
CA ASP A 236 12.59 11.00 -7.89
C ASP A 236 13.87 11.86 -7.67
N LEU A 237 14.23 12.10 -6.40
CA LEU A 237 15.45 12.83 -6.07
C LEU A 237 16.71 12.02 -6.44
N ILE A 238 16.71 10.73 -6.13
CA ILE A 238 17.86 9.85 -6.41
C ILE A 238 17.97 9.59 -7.91
N ALA A 239 16.85 9.38 -8.61
CA ALA A 239 16.84 9.22 -10.06
C ALA A 239 17.46 10.44 -10.77
N ASN A 240 17.02 11.66 -10.41
CA ASN A 240 17.61 12.89 -10.93
C ASN A 240 19.10 13.04 -10.59
N LYS A 241 19.51 12.64 -9.39
CA LYS A 241 20.91 12.68 -8.99
C LYS A 241 21.77 11.73 -9.83
N ILE A 242 21.30 10.49 -10.05
CA ILE A 242 21.98 9.52 -10.90
C ILE A 242 21.99 10.02 -12.34
N TYR A 243 20.90 10.56 -12.86
CA TYR A 243 20.84 11.12 -14.22
C TYR A 243 21.92 12.18 -14.46
N ASN A 244 22.18 13.05 -13.49
CA ASN A 244 23.23 14.07 -13.57
C ASN A 244 24.67 13.52 -13.38
N GLN A 245 24.84 12.26 -12.97
CA GLN A 245 26.13 11.61 -12.77
C GLN A 245 26.54 10.71 -13.94
N ILE A 246 25.59 10.28 -14.74
CA ILE A 246 25.83 9.39 -15.89
C ILE A 246 26.15 10.20 -17.16
N ASP A 247 26.75 9.51 -18.15
CA ASP A 247 27.03 10.10 -19.46
C ASP A 247 25.72 10.47 -20.19
N TYR A 248 25.78 11.51 -21.04
CA TYR A 248 24.65 11.98 -21.86
C TYR A 248 24.04 10.92 -22.81
N ASN A 249 24.79 9.85 -23.11
CA ASN A 249 24.32 8.72 -23.92
C ASN A 249 23.41 7.77 -23.13
N TYR A 250 23.29 7.97 -21.80
CA TYR A 250 22.49 7.12 -20.93
C TYR A 250 21.32 7.88 -20.35
N ASN A 251 20.27 7.13 -20.03
CA ASN A 251 19.09 7.64 -19.35
C ASN A 251 18.88 6.91 -18.02
N ALA A 252 18.52 7.63 -16.97
CA ALA A 252 18.12 7.08 -15.69
C ALA A 252 16.63 7.29 -15.47
N THR A 253 15.85 6.26 -15.73
CA THR A 253 14.38 6.30 -15.65
C THR A 253 13.88 5.65 -14.37
N SER A 254 13.06 6.34 -13.60
CA SER A 254 12.40 5.75 -12.43
C SER A 254 11.32 4.74 -12.83
N ILE A 255 10.99 3.80 -11.92
CA ILE A 255 9.88 2.87 -12.18
C ILE A 255 8.54 3.58 -12.33
N LYS A 256 8.35 4.77 -11.76
CA LYS A 256 7.16 5.58 -11.96
C LYS A 256 7.03 6.07 -13.41
N GLU A 257 8.14 6.50 -14.00
CA GLU A 257 8.20 6.94 -15.40
C GLU A 257 8.15 5.76 -16.36
N LYS A 258 8.71 4.62 -15.98
CA LYS A 258 8.73 3.40 -16.81
C LYS A 258 7.37 2.70 -16.87
N TYR A 259 6.60 2.73 -15.76
CA TYR A 259 5.29 2.10 -15.64
C TYR A 259 4.21 3.10 -15.19
N PRO A 260 3.99 4.19 -15.95
CA PRO A 260 3.12 5.29 -15.52
C PRO A 260 1.68 4.84 -15.25
N GLN A 261 1.15 3.92 -16.06
CA GLN A 261 -0.23 3.43 -15.92
C GLN A 261 -0.49 2.79 -14.55
N LEU A 262 0.47 2.00 -14.03
CA LEU A 262 0.34 1.36 -12.71
C LEU A 262 0.41 2.40 -11.58
N PHE A 263 1.34 3.34 -11.67
CA PHE A 263 1.48 4.39 -10.64
C PHE A 263 0.35 5.41 -10.69
N ASP A 264 -0.19 5.75 -11.87
CA ASP A 264 -1.37 6.60 -12.01
C ASP A 264 -2.60 5.91 -11.42
N TRP A 265 -2.77 4.61 -11.64
CA TRP A 265 -3.82 3.83 -11.00
C TRP A 265 -3.70 3.87 -9.46
N LEU A 266 -2.48 3.70 -8.90
CA LEU A 266 -2.24 3.84 -7.46
C LEU A 266 -2.56 5.26 -6.95
N ASN A 267 -2.23 6.29 -7.71
CA ASN A 267 -2.54 7.68 -7.36
C ASN A 267 -4.05 7.95 -7.36
N LEU A 268 -4.80 7.34 -8.29
CA LEU A 268 -6.26 7.41 -8.29
C LEU A 268 -6.87 6.78 -7.03
N GLN A 269 -6.30 5.66 -6.54
CA GLN A 269 -6.75 5.07 -5.29
C GLN A 269 -6.52 6.01 -4.08
N ASP A 270 -5.46 6.81 -4.07
CA ASP A 270 -5.23 7.85 -3.06
C ASP A 270 -6.37 8.86 -3.03
N VAL A 271 -6.79 9.33 -4.20
CA VAL A 271 -7.90 10.29 -4.31
C VAL A 271 -9.20 9.66 -3.81
N ASN A 272 -9.48 8.43 -4.22
CA ASN A 272 -10.67 7.69 -3.78
C ASN A 272 -10.73 7.55 -2.26
N VAL A 273 -9.61 7.15 -1.63
CA VAL A 273 -9.56 7.00 -0.16
C VAL A 273 -9.69 8.36 0.53
N LYS A 274 -9.09 9.44 0.04
CA LYS A 274 -9.27 10.79 0.58
C LYS A 274 -10.73 11.23 0.55
N VAL A 275 -11.45 10.95 -0.54
CA VAL A 275 -12.90 11.24 -0.67
C VAL A 275 -13.70 10.41 0.34
N ILE A 276 -13.41 9.12 0.44
CA ILE A 276 -14.07 8.23 1.41
C ILE A 276 -13.84 8.73 2.85
N LEU A 277 -12.60 9.05 3.21
CA LEU A 277 -12.26 9.59 4.53
C LEU A 277 -13.02 10.88 4.82
N PHE A 278 -13.12 11.78 3.85
CA PHE A 278 -13.86 13.03 3.98
C PHE A 278 -15.36 12.80 4.24
N ILE A 279 -15.99 11.90 3.47
CA ILE A 279 -17.41 11.56 3.63
C ILE A 279 -17.65 10.93 5.00
N ILE A 280 -16.87 9.91 5.38
CA ILE A 280 -17.01 9.22 6.67
C ILE A 280 -16.84 10.22 7.82
N PHE A 281 -15.88 11.13 7.66
CA PHE A 281 -15.64 12.19 8.64
C PHE A 281 -16.85 13.09 8.83
N ILE A 282 -17.46 13.58 7.75
CA ILE A 282 -18.70 14.39 7.82
C ILE A 282 -19.82 13.62 8.51
N VAL A 283 -20.02 12.35 8.15
CA VAL A 283 -21.05 11.51 8.79
C VAL A 283 -20.79 11.35 10.29
N ALA A 284 -19.53 11.13 10.68
CA ALA A 284 -19.15 11.06 12.09
C ALA A 284 -19.46 12.35 12.85
N LEU A 285 -19.19 13.52 12.25
CA LEU A 285 -19.51 14.82 12.84
C LEU A 285 -21.01 15.03 13.01
N ILE A 286 -21.80 14.74 11.99
CA ILE A 286 -23.28 14.87 12.05
C ILE A 286 -23.84 13.97 13.14
N ASN A 287 -23.41 12.71 13.20
CA ASN A 287 -23.83 11.77 14.24
C ASN A 287 -23.50 12.31 15.64
N MET A 288 -22.29 12.87 15.82
CA MET A 288 -21.85 13.41 17.10
C MET A 288 -22.67 14.62 17.55
N ILE A 289 -22.96 15.55 16.63
CA ILE A 289 -23.84 16.69 16.87
C ILE A 289 -25.23 16.22 17.30
N THR A 290 -25.81 15.29 16.55
CA THR A 290 -27.16 14.73 16.81
C THR A 290 -27.24 14.07 18.18
N ILE A 291 -26.26 13.22 18.52
CA ILE A 291 -26.21 12.53 19.80
C ILE A 291 -26.13 13.52 20.96
N LEU A 292 -25.31 14.56 20.81
CA LEU A 292 -25.13 15.57 21.84
C LEU A 292 -26.41 16.42 22.03
N LEU A 293 -27.09 16.75 20.93
CA LEU A 293 -28.40 17.43 21.00
C LEU A 293 -29.43 16.59 21.73
N ILE A 294 -29.54 15.29 21.41
CA ILE A 294 -30.45 14.37 22.09
C ILE A 294 -30.12 14.26 23.59
N LEU A 295 -28.82 14.17 23.94
CA LEU A 295 -28.39 14.15 25.34
C LEU A 295 -28.74 15.44 26.09
N VAL A 296 -28.58 16.60 25.46
CA VAL A 296 -28.95 17.89 26.05
C VAL A 296 -30.49 17.94 26.30
N ILE A 297 -31.27 17.48 25.33
CA ILE A 297 -32.75 17.42 25.46
C ILE A 297 -33.13 16.44 26.57
N ASP A 298 -32.59 15.23 26.60
CA ASP A 298 -32.86 14.21 27.63
C ASP A 298 -32.51 14.69 29.06
N LYS A 299 -31.52 15.56 29.18
CA LYS A 299 -31.05 16.12 30.47
C LYS A 299 -31.52 17.55 30.73
N THR A 300 -32.54 18.04 30.02
CA THR A 300 -33.05 19.40 30.16
C THR A 300 -33.50 19.70 31.58
N ARG A 301 -34.17 18.77 32.29
CA ARG A 301 -34.57 18.91 33.69
C ARG A 301 -33.38 19.05 34.64
N LEU A 302 -32.32 18.26 34.44
CA LEU A 302 -31.08 18.36 35.20
C LEU A 302 -30.39 19.72 34.97
N ILE A 303 -30.37 20.19 33.72
CA ILE A 303 -29.82 21.52 33.38
C ILE A 303 -30.62 22.61 34.08
N GLY A 304 -31.96 22.52 34.11
CA GLY A 304 -32.84 23.47 34.79
C GLY A 304 -32.54 23.52 36.30
N ILE A 305 -32.41 22.37 36.97
CA ILE A 305 -32.06 22.28 38.40
C ILE A 305 -30.71 22.89 38.68
N LEU A 306 -29.69 22.58 37.89
CA LEU A 306 -28.34 23.14 38.06
C LEU A 306 -28.33 24.67 37.88
N LYS A 307 -29.09 25.20 36.92
CA LYS A 307 -29.25 26.66 36.74
C LYS A 307 -29.99 27.32 37.93
N ALA A 308 -31.06 26.67 38.45
CA ALA A 308 -31.77 27.16 39.63
C ALA A 308 -30.89 27.20 40.89
N LEU A 309 -29.92 26.28 41.01
CA LEU A 309 -28.91 26.27 42.06
C LEU A 309 -27.75 27.27 41.83
N GLY A 310 -27.84 28.11 40.79
CA GLY A 310 -26.82 29.14 40.52
C GLY A 310 -25.61 28.68 39.72
N THR A 311 -25.63 27.47 39.15
CA THR A 311 -24.50 26.98 38.34
C THR A 311 -24.39 27.78 37.03
N GLN A 312 -23.21 28.32 36.75
CA GLN A 312 -22.94 29.07 35.55
C GLN A 312 -23.05 28.22 34.26
N ASN A 313 -23.53 28.83 33.20
CA ASN A 313 -23.68 28.16 31.91
C ASN A 313 -22.37 27.50 31.42
N PHE A 314 -21.23 28.10 31.72
CA PHE A 314 -19.92 27.56 31.36
C PHE A 314 -19.59 26.23 32.09
N SER A 315 -19.94 26.11 33.38
CA SER A 315 -19.75 24.87 34.13
C SER A 315 -20.67 23.77 33.62
N ILE A 316 -21.94 24.10 33.26
CA ILE A 316 -22.85 23.14 32.65
C ILE A 316 -22.32 22.66 31.30
N ARG A 317 -21.76 23.54 30.45
CA ARG A 317 -21.13 23.13 29.18
C ARG A 317 -19.96 22.20 29.43
N LYS A 318 -19.11 22.45 30.43
CA LYS A 318 -17.99 21.56 30.82
C LYS A 318 -18.48 20.15 31.19
N VAL A 319 -19.63 20.02 31.87
CA VAL A 319 -20.20 18.70 32.17
C VAL A 319 -20.46 17.90 30.89
N PHE A 320 -21.09 18.52 29.89
CA PHE A 320 -21.36 17.85 28.60
C PHE A 320 -20.08 17.60 27.81
N LEU A 321 -19.10 18.49 27.87
CA LEU A 321 -17.78 18.27 27.26
C LEU A 321 -17.09 17.03 27.86
N TYR A 322 -17.05 16.90 29.19
CA TYR A 322 -16.46 15.71 29.86
C TYR A 322 -17.21 14.43 29.53
N LEU A 323 -18.54 14.49 29.43
CA LEU A 323 -19.36 13.35 29.04
C LEU A 323 -19.02 12.90 27.62
N THR A 324 -18.96 13.85 26.68
CA THR A 324 -18.62 13.56 25.27
C THR A 324 -17.19 13.09 25.10
N LEU A 325 -16.24 13.68 25.86
CA LEU A 325 -14.85 13.24 25.85
C LEU A 325 -14.73 11.76 26.25
N ASN A 326 -15.47 11.32 27.24
CA ASN A 326 -15.51 9.92 27.66
C ASN A 326 -16.12 9.01 26.57
N LEU A 327 -17.14 9.48 25.84
CA LEU A 327 -17.71 8.76 24.69
C LEU A 327 -16.70 8.62 23.55
N ILE A 328 -16.02 9.71 23.18
CA ILE A 328 -14.97 9.72 22.15
C ILE A 328 -13.86 8.73 22.50
N LEU A 329 -13.31 8.82 23.70
CA LEU A 329 -12.22 7.94 24.13
C LEU A 329 -12.62 6.46 24.07
N LYS A 330 -13.85 6.12 24.53
CA LYS A 330 -14.34 4.75 24.46
C LYS A 330 -14.58 4.31 23.00
N GLY A 331 -15.16 5.19 22.17
CA GLY A 331 -15.36 4.92 20.76
C GLY A 331 -14.06 4.68 20.03
N LEU A 332 -13.03 5.52 20.26
CA LEU A 332 -11.70 5.34 19.69
C LEU A 332 -11.05 4.03 20.16
N LEU A 333 -11.12 3.72 21.46
CA LEU A 333 -10.56 2.46 21.99
C LEU A 333 -11.21 1.23 21.35
N ILE A 334 -12.54 1.19 21.32
CA ILE A 334 -13.27 0.05 20.73
C ILE A 334 -13.03 -0.04 19.24
N GLY A 335 -13.03 1.10 18.52
CA GLY A 335 -12.77 1.16 17.10
C GLY A 335 -11.36 0.67 16.72
N ASN A 336 -10.33 1.13 17.46
CA ASN A 336 -8.96 0.65 17.25
C ASN A 336 -8.85 -0.85 17.53
N LEU A 337 -9.42 -1.34 18.65
CA LEU A 337 -9.39 -2.76 18.98
C LEU A 337 -10.02 -3.61 17.87
N PHE A 338 -11.15 -3.16 17.33
CA PHE A 338 -11.84 -3.83 16.23
C PHE A 338 -11.00 -3.86 14.95
N VAL A 339 -10.37 -2.73 14.58
CA VAL A 339 -9.47 -2.64 13.44
C VAL A 339 -8.29 -3.60 13.59
N PHE A 340 -7.62 -3.56 14.74
CA PHE A 340 -6.46 -4.45 14.97
C PHE A 340 -6.86 -5.92 14.90
N LEU A 341 -8.05 -6.28 15.39
CA LEU A 341 -8.57 -7.64 15.30
C LEU A 341 -8.78 -8.05 13.83
N ILE A 342 -9.50 -7.22 13.05
CA ILE A 342 -9.77 -7.51 11.63
C ILE A 342 -8.46 -7.56 10.85
N ALA A 343 -7.59 -6.59 11.04
CA ALA A 343 -6.32 -6.50 10.33
C ALA A 343 -5.40 -7.69 10.65
N PHE A 344 -5.35 -8.13 11.91
CA PHE A 344 -4.61 -9.32 12.32
C PHE A 344 -5.18 -10.60 11.68
N LEU A 345 -6.51 -10.76 11.71
CA LEU A 345 -7.19 -11.90 11.09
C LEU A 345 -6.95 -11.93 9.58
N GLN A 346 -7.06 -10.78 8.90
CA GLN A 346 -6.80 -10.67 7.48
C GLN A 346 -5.34 -11.02 7.13
N LYS A 347 -4.37 -10.48 7.88
CA LYS A 347 -2.94 -10.76 7.64
C LYS A 347 -2.58 -12.22 7.86
N LYS A 348 -3.23 -12.89 8.83
CA LYS A 348 -2.92 -14.30 9.18
C LYS A 348 -3.66 -15.30 8.31
N TYR A 349 -4.90 -15.04 7.97
CA TYR A 349 -5.79 -16.02 7.32
C TYR A 349 -6.20 -15.62 5.90
N SER A 350 -5.82 -14.42 5.41
CA SER A 350 -6.18 -13.93 4.07
C SER A 350 -7.68 -14.12 3.74
N ILE A 351 -8.55 -13.77 4.71
CA ILE A 351 -10.00 -14.04 4.66
C ILE A 351 -10.63 -13.38 3.42
N ILE A 352 -10.24 -12.15 3.13
CA ILE A 352 -10.70 -11.42 1.95
C ILE A 352 -9.70 -11.66 0.83
N SER A 353 -10.07 -12.55 -0.09
CA SER A 353 -9.31 -12.82 -1.31
C SER A 353 -9.66 -11.82 -2.39
N LEU A 354 -8.70 -11.53 -3.26
CA LEU A 354 -8.82 -10.67 -4.44
C LEU A 354 -8.55 -11.51 -5.69
N ASN A 355 -9.08 -11.06 -6.83
CA ASN A 355 -8.71 -11.62 -8.12
C ASN A 355 -7.33 -11.07 -8.53
N PRO A 356 -6.27 -11.91 -8.63
CA PRO A 356 -4.94 -11.46 -9.00
C PRO A 356 -4.88 -10.79 -10.39
N GLU A 357 -5.73 -11.19 -11.31
CA GLU A 357 -5.78 -10.62 -12.66
C GLU A 357 -6.17 -9.14 -12.70
N ILE A 358 -6.95 -8.67 -11.68
CA ILE A 358 -7.46 -7.30 -11.62
C ILE A 358 -6.66 -6.46 -10.63
N TYR A 359 -6.29 -7.07 -9.48
CA TYR A 359 -5.70 -6.35 -8.36
C TYR A 359 -4.21 -6.62 -8.15
N TYR A 360 -3.58 -7.43 -9.01
CA TYR A 360 -2.17 -7.80 -8.94
C TYR A 360 -1.76 -8.50 -7.64
N MET A 361 -2.73 -9.02 -6.88
CA MET A 361 -2.52 -9.73 -5.62
C MET A 361 -3.69 -10.64 -5.26
N SER A 362 -3.42 -11.71 -4.52
CA SER A 362 -4.39 -12.75 -4.17
C SER A 362 -5.22 -12.42 -2.92
N SER A 363 -4.77 -11.49 -2.08
CA SER A 363 -5.47 -11.10 -0.85
C SER A 363 -5.31 -9.61 -0.55
N VAL A 364 -6.26 -9.03 0.19
CA VAL A 364 -6.19 -7.62 0.60
C VAL A 364 -4.97 -7.42 1.50
N PRO A 365 -4.00 -6.60 1.08
CA PRO A 365 -2.81 -6.30 1.88
C PRO A 365 -3.15 -5.29 2.97
N ILE A 366 -2.51 -5.45 4.14
CA ILE A 366 -2.70 -4.53 5.26
C ILE A 366 -1.34 -4.07 5.77
N ASP A 367 -1.12 -2.75 5.74
CA ASP A 367 0.05 -2.12 6.32
C ASP A 367 -0.27 -1.52 7.70
N PHE A 368 0.55 -1.89 8.71
CA PHE A 368 0.46 -1.39 10.07
C PHE A 368 1.40 -0.20 10.29
N ASN A 369 1.09 0.95 9.69
CA ASN A 369 1.86 2.16 9.91
C ASN A 369 1.33 2.91 11.15
N PHE A 370 2.06 2.80 12.27
CA PHE A 370 1.69 3.43 13.54
C PHE A 370 1.58 4.96 13.45
N THR A 371 2.36 5.60 12.58
CA THR A 371 2.30 7.06 12.40
C THR A 371 0.95 7.49 11.84
N HIS A 372 0.46 6.80 10.80
CA HIS A 372 -0.85 7.08 10.20
C HIS A 372 -1.99 6.78 11.18
N ILE A 373 -1.89 5.66 11.92
CA ILE A 373 -2.88 5.29 12.94
C ILE A 373 -2.97 6.38 14.03
N LEU A 374 -1.83 6.82 14.55
CA LEU A 374 -1.78 7.84 15.60
C LEU A 374 -2.30 9.19 15.09
N LEU A 375 -1.90 9.59 13.88
CA LEU A 375 -2.32 10.84 13.26
C LEU A 375 -3.85 10.88 13.04
N LEU A 376 -4.44 9.81 12.51
CA LEU A 376 -5.89 9.72 12.31
C LEU A 376 -6.66 9.75 13.64
N ASN A 377 -6.19 9.02 14.65
CA ASN A 377 -6.80 9.05 15.99
C ASN A 377 -6.74 10.45 16.61
N PHE A 378 -5.59 11.10 16.52
CA PHE A 378 -5.38 12.45 17.04
C PHE A 378 -6.25 13.48 16.32
N LEU A 379 -6.30 13.43 15.00
CA LEU A 379 -7.12 14.32 14.18
C LEU A 379 -8.62 14.13 14.51
N THR A 380 -9.09 12.88 14.54
CA THR A 380 -10.46 12.54 14.90
C THR A 380 -10.81 13.03 16.31
N PHE A 381 -9.90 12.86 17.26
CA PHE A 381 -10.09 13.32 18.65
C PHE A 381 -10.21 14.85 18.72
N ILE A 382 -9.29 15.60 18.12
CA ILE A 382 -9.33 17.08 18.15
C ILE A 382 -10.61 17.60 17.50
N ILE A 383 -10.91 17.13 16.29
CA ILE A 383 -12.05 17.66 15.56
C ILE A 383 -13.36 17.27 16.25
N SER A 384 -13.45 16.07 16.83
CA SER A 384 -14.59 15.68 17.63
C SER A 384 -14.83 16.63 18.81
N ILE A 385 -13.77 17.05 19.50
CA ILE A 385 -13.89 18.05 20.60
C ILE A 385 -14.37 19.40 20.08
N LEU A 386 -13.82 19.87 18.97
CA LEU A 386 -14.19 21.16 18.38
C LEU A 386 -15.67 21.19 17.98
N VAL A 387 -16.15 20.14 17.38
CA VAL A 387 -17.55 20.03 16.92
C VAL A 387 -18.54 20.01 18.08
N VAL A 388 -18.17 19.44 19.22
CA VAL A 388 -19.00 19.43 20.44
C VAL A 388 -19.31 20.84 20.97
N TYR A 389 -18.45 21.81 20.67
CA TYR A 389 -18.67 23.21 21.03
C TYR A 389 -19.95 23.79 20.41
N ILE A 390 -20.29 23.40 19.16
CA ILE A 390 -21.44 23.93 18.43
C ILE A 390 -22.77 23.65 19.16
N PRO A 391 -23.13 22.39 19.46
CA PRO A 391 -24.39 22.09 20.16
C PRO A 391 -24.39 22.57 21.61
N SER A 392 -23.22 22.74 22.24
CA SER A 392 -23.14 23.22 23.63
C SER A 392 -23.73 24.63 23.82
N PHE A 393 -23.84 25.44 22.76
CA PHE A 393 -24.51 26.73 22.81
C PHE A 393 -26.03 26.59 23.03
N VAL A 394 -26.68 25.49 22.63
CA VAL A 394 -28.09 25.22 22.89
C VAL A 394 -28.38 25.20 24.39
N ILE A 395 -27.45 24.74 25.22
CA ILE A 395 -27.57 24.72 26.68
C ILE A 395 -27.83 26.11 27.26
N THR A 396 -27.28 27.16 26.68
CA THR A 396 -27.50 28.53 27.17
C THR A 396 -28.90 29.05 26.90
N LYS A 397 -29.53 28.59 25.83
CA LYS A 397 -30.90 29.02 25.44
C LYS A 397 -32.01 28.30 26.22
N ILE A 398 -31.70 27.28 27.03
CA ILE A 398 -32.70 26.58 27.84
C ILE A 398 -33.19 27.49 28.97
N ASN A 399 -34.49 27.79 28.92
CA ASN A 399 -35.18 28.60 29.96
C ASN A 399 -35.40 27.75 31.21
N THR A 400 -34.94 28.22 32.37
CA THR A 400 -34.97 27.49 33.66
C THR A 400 -36.38 27.12 34.08
N ILE A 401 -37.37 28.06 33.91
CA ILE A 401 -38.75 27.83 34.33
C ILE A 401 -39.42 26.74 33.48
N LYS A 402 -39.26 26.81 32.16
CA LYS A 402 -39.82 25.78 31.24
C LYS A 402 -39.14 24.41 31.40
N ALA A 403 -37.84 24.39 31.76
CA ALA A 403 -37.09 23.16 31.93
C ALA A 403 -37.48 22.36 33.18
N ILE A 404 -37.98 23.01 34.24
CA ILE A 404 -38.40 22.35 35.49
C ILE A 404 -39.88 21.91 35.42
N SER A 405 -40.70 22.65 34.66
CA SER A 405 -42.15 22.36 34.51
C SER A 405 -42.47 21.37 33.39
N PHE A 406 -41.49 20.82 32.73
CA PHE A 406 -41.69 19.80 31.70
C PHE A 406 -42.00 18.46 32.35
N GLU A 407 -43.25 18.02 32.30
CA GLU A 407 -43.68 16.63 32.54
C GLU A 407 -43.44 15.74 31.36
#